data_04a049c86f5fa7d62c4104eaa81b1a53
#
_entry.id   04a049c86f5fa7d62c4104eaa81b1a53
#
_cell.length_a   1.000
_cell.length_b   1.000
_cell.length_c   1.000
_cell.angle_alpha   90.00
_cell.angle_beta   90.00
_cell.angle_gamma   90.00
#
_symmetry.space_group_name_H-M   'P 1'
#
loop_
_entity.id
_entity.type
_entity.pdbx_description
1 polymer ?
#
loop_
_entity_poly.entity_id
_entity_poly.type
_entity_poly.pdbx_seq_one_letter_code
_entity_poly.pdbx_strand_id
1 'polypeptide(L)'
;MPHPAAGSPTPLAIALPDGRQLGLTRYGNPAHRAVVFHHGFGSSGRELPDDAALLVRLQLQILAPDRPGVGQSSVYRALTFPSFADDVVAMLDALGIGGPVGVMGWSVGGVHALALAARHPARVAAGQLLSTCLPLGERAAYHHLSPLWKALRWGQLSFSWLNRTTFLWLSRQWARHPDRTIAWFIRLMFPAEKIVTRRWRALLRDAAGAGFAHHGRGVFDDAQAWCRPPGFRIEEVQAPMRLWHGQADGVWAPSNIPYLAERLGGAPVRLLPAQGHMLYLENWTAILEEMAGLLPVS
;
A
#
# COMPACT_ATOMS: atom_id res chain seq x y z
N MET A 1 15.33 -28.72 -6.68
CA MET A 1 15.09 -27.27 -6.80
C MET A 1 16.06 -26.59 -5.85
N PRO A 2 16.93 -25.66 -6.27
CA PRO A 2 17.76 -24.92 -5.33
C PRO A 2 16.84 -24.15 -4.36
N HIS A 3 17.09 -24.27 -3.05
CA HIS A 3 16.44 -23.42 -2.07
C HIS A 3 16.73 -21.95 -2.43
N PRO A 4 15.74 -21.05 -2.49
CA PRO A 4 16.01 -19.62 -2.67
C PRO A 4 16.99 -19.20 -1.57
N ALA A 5 17.95 -18.36 -1.92
CA ALA A 5 18.91 -17.80 -0.96
C ALA A 5 18.10 -17.18 0.20
N ALA A 6 18.52 -17.49 1.43
CA ALA A 6 17.81 -17.03 2.63
C ALA A 6 17.66 -15.49 2.58
N GLY A 7 16.43 -15.01 2.41
CA GLY A 7 16.12 -13.58 2.42
C GLY A 7 15.60 -12.97 1.12
N SER A 8 15.66 -13.66 -0.03
CA SER A 8 15.09 -13.12 -1.28
C SER A 8 13.54 -13.05 -1.22
N PRO A 9 12.93 -12.05 -1.90
CA PRO A 9 11.48 -11.92 -1.97
C PRO A 9 10.83 -13.20 -2.50
N THR A 10 9.90 -13.76 -1.72
CA THR A 10 9.26 -15.04 -2.04
C THR A 10 7.77 -14.81 -2.31
N PRO A 11 7.29 -15.06 -3.54
CA PRO A 11 5.86 -15.01 -3.83
C PRO A 11 5.15 -16.21 -3.17
N LEU A 12 4.03 -15.94 -2.53
CA LEU A 12 3.16 -16.93 -1.89
C LEU A 12 1.73 -16.72 -2.33
N ALA A 13 0.92 -17.76 -2.20
CA ALA A 13 -0.51 -17.73 -2.47
C ALA A 13 -1.23 -18.47 -1.34
N ILE A 14 -2.17 -17.80 -0.70
CA ILE A 14 -2.95 -18.29 0.42
C ILE A 14 -4.39 -18.51 -0.01
N ALA A 15 -4.93 -19.70 0.24
CA ALA A 15 -6.36 -19.94 0.07
C ALA A 15 -7.14 -19.23 1.18
N LEU A 16 -8.08 -18.37 0.82
CA LEU A 16 -8.99 -17.71 1.72
C LEU A 16 -10.20 -18.63 2.05
N PRO A 17 -10.89 -18.41 3.18
CA PRO A 17 -12.03 -19.25 3.60
C PRO A 17 -13.17 -19.31 2.59
N ASP A 18 -13.32 -18.30 1.74
CA ASP A 18 -14.36 -18.23 0.69
C ASP A 18 -13.93 -18.84 -0.66
N GLY A 19 -12.77 -19.50 -0.69
CA GLY A 19 -12.22 -20.16 -1.88
C GLY A 19 -11.44 -19.22 -2.82
N ARG A 20 -11.37 -17.91 -2.52
CA ARG A 20 -10.45 -17.01 -3.25
C ARG A 20 -9.00 -17.31 -2.87
N GLN A 21 -8.09 -16.89 -3.73
CA GLN A 21 -6.65 -16.89 -3.46
C GLN A 21 -6.19 -15.48 -3.17
N LEU A 22 -5.42 -15.30 -2.10
CA LEU A 22 -4.68 -14.09 -1.80
C LEU A 22 -3.19 -14.29 -2.13
N GLY A 23 -2.70 -13.56 -3.12
CA GLY A 23 -1.28 -13.50 -3.44
C GLY A 23 -0.56 -12.54 -2.49
N LEU A 24 0.69 -12.82 -2.14
CA LEU A 24 1.55 -11.92 -1.39
C LEU A 24 3.01 -12.12 -1.75
N THR A 25 3.83 -11.13 -1.49
CA THR A 25 5.29 -11.26 -1.49
C THR A 25 5.78 -11.22 -0.04
N ARG A 26 6.51 -12.25 0.39
CA ARG A 26 7.20 -12.28 1.68
C ARG A 26 8.63 -11.83 1.48
N TYR A 27 9.11 -10.93 2.36
CA TYR A 27 10.50 -10.50 2.47
C TYR A 27 11.01 -10.91 3.85
N GLY A 28 12.23 -11.44 3.92
CA GLY A 28 12.88 -11.85 5.16
C GLY A 28 12.50 -13.24 5.67
N ASN A 29 12.91 -13.53 6.91
CA ASN A 29 12.75 -14.84 7.53
C ASN A 29 11.37 -14.99 8.20
N PRO A 30 10.60 -16.04 7.92
CA PRO A 30 9.28 -16.27 8.50
C PRO A 30 9.27 -16.43 10.05
N ALA A 31 10.41 -16.69 10.67
CA ALA A 31 10.52 -16.75 12.14
C ALA A 31 10.61 -15.36 12.81
N HIS A 32 10.82 -14.29 12.04
CA HIS A 32 10.95 -12.95 12.58
C HIS A 32 9.59 -12.26 12.76
N ARG A 33 9.57 -11.14 13.54
CA ARG A 33 8.37 -10.34 13.79
C ARG A 33 7.76 -9.84 12.47
N ALA A 34 6.46 -10.01 12.33
CA ALA A 34 5.76 -9.72 11.09
C ALA A 34 5.34 -8.24 10.99
N VAL A 35 5.52 -7.70 9.79
CA VAL A 35 5.00 -6.39 9.37
C VAL A 35 4.19 -6.60 8.10
N VAL A 36 2.94 -6.18 8.07
CA VAL A 36 2.11 -6.16 6.87
C VAL A 36 2.33 -4.84 6.14
N PHE A 37 2.71 -4.91 4.87
CA PHE A 37 2.87 -3.74 4.02
C PHE A 37 1.77 -3.67 2.95
N HIS A 38 1.02 -2.59 2.93
CA HIS A 38 0.01 -2.31 1.93
C HIS A 38 0.55 -1.41 0.82
N HIS A 39 0.58 -1.93 -0.40
CA HIS A 39 1.13 -1.25 -1.58
C HIS A 39 0.28 -0.05 -2.05
N GLY A 40 0.88 0.84 -2.86
CA GLY A 40 0.21 2.01 -3.45
C GLY A 40 -0.82 1.66 -4.53
N PHE A 41 -1.51 2.69 -5.04
CA PHE A 41 -2.47 2.54 -6.13
C PHE A 41 -1.79 2.11 -7.43
N GLY A 42 -2.34 1.11 -8.11
CA GLY A 42 -1.79 0.61 -9.38
C GLY A 42 -0.45 -0.13 -9.25
N SER A 43 -0.10 -0.56 -8.05
CA SER A 43 1.11 -1.30 -7.72
C SER A 43 0.78 -2.69 -7.14
N SER A 44 1.76 -3.37 -6.56
CA SER A 44 1.63 -4.70 -5.96
C SER A 44 2.59 -4.87 -4.79
N GLY A 45 2.49 -5.99 -4.08
CA GLY A 45 3.42 -6.35 -3.00
C GLY A 45 4.88 -6.48 -3.41
N ARG A 46 5.21 -6.30 -4.69
CA ARG A 46 6.59 -6.34 -5.22
C ARG A 46 7.30 -4.99 -5.20
N GLU A 47 6.69 -3.93 -4.68
CA GLU A 47 7.23 -2.56 -4.75
C GLU A 47 8.27 -2.22 -3.67
N LEU A 48 8.71 -3.17 -2.86
CA LEU A 48 9.64 -2.93 -1.76
C LEU A 48 11.09 -3.16 -2.16
N PRO A 49 12.04 -2.37 -1.62
CA PRO A 49 13.45 -2.66 -1.73
C PRO A 49 13.76 -4.04 -1.13
N ASP A 50 14.58 -4.82 -1.85
CA ASP A 50 15.10 -6.10 -1.34
C ASP A 50 16.34 -5.83 -0.51
N ASP A 51 16.18 -5.73 0.80
CA ASP A 51 17.27 -5.57 1.77
C ASP A 51 17.21 -6.67 2.83
N ALA A 52 17.57 -7.88 2.43
CA ALA A 52 17.55 -9.05 3.29
C ALA A 52 18.46 -8.87 4.53
N ALA A 53 19.61 -8.21 4.39
CA ALA A 53 20.54 -7.98 5.49
C ALA A 53 19.92 -7.07 6.57
N LEU A 54 19.23 -6.02 6.16
CA LEU A 54 18.50 -5.12 7.06
C LEU A 54 17.39 -5.88 7.81
N LEU A 55 16.61 -6.69 7.11
CA LEU A 55 15.52 -7.47 7.71
C LEU A 55 16.04 -8.49 8.73
N VAL A 56 17.17 -9.14 8.45
CA VAL A 56 17.83 -10.04 9.41
C VAL A 56 18.30 -9.27 10.64
N ARG A 57 18.99 -8.14 10.45
CA ARG A 57 19.50 -7.29 11.55
C ARG A 57 18.39 -6.81 12.47
N LEU A 58 17.23 -6.45 11.90
CA LEU A 58 16.08 -5.93 12.65
C LEU A 58 15.14 -7.03 13.16
N GLN A 59 15.39 -8.29 12.81
CA GLN A 59 14.51 -9.43 13.10
C GLN A 59 13.08 -9.16 12.63
N LEU A 60 12.92 -8.71 11.38
CA LEU A 60 11.64 -8.44 10.74
C LEU A 60 11.42 -9.34 9.53
N GLN A 61 10.18 -9.72 9.31
CA GLN A 61 9.67 -10.16 8.02
C GLN A 61 8.61 -9.18 7.54
N ILE A 62 8.52 -8.95 6.21
CA ILE A 62 7.46 -8.14 5.63
C ILE A 62 6.56 -9.03 4.80
N LEU A 63 5.28 -8.94 5.05
CA LEU A 63 4.21 -9.58 4.30
C LEU A 63 3.52 -8.49 3.49
N ALA A 64 3.69 -8.52 2.17
CA ALA A 64 3.12 -7.53 1.26
C ALA A 64 2.00 -8.19 0.43
N PRO A 65 0.74 -8.25 0.93
CA PRO A 65 -0.37 -8.84 0.23
C PRO A 65 -0.77 -8.02 -1.00
N ASP A 66 -1.04 -8.72 -2.09
CA ASP A 66 -1.63 -8.15 -3.29
C ASP A 66 -3.14 -7.97 -3.08
N ARG A 67 -3.68 -6.77 -3.32
CA ARG A 67 -5.13 -6.55 -3.27
C ARG A 67 -5.86 -7.42 -4.29
N PRO A 68 -7.16 -7.72 -4.10
CA PRO A 68 -7.95 -8.50 -5.05
C PRO A 68 -7.80 -8.03 -6.51
N GLY A 69 -7.49 -8.95 -7.40
CA GLY A 69 -7.24 -8.66 -8.83
C GLY A 69 -5.88 -8.02 -9.13
N VAL A 70 -4.94 -8.03 -8.18
CA VAL A 70 -3.54 -7.63 -8.33
C VAL A 70 -2.67 -8.88 -8.25
N GLY A 71 -1.58 -8.95 -9.00
CA GLY A 71 -0.61 -10.03 -8.95
C GLY A 71 -1.24 -11.41 -9.06
N GLN A 72 -1.10 -12.23 -8.02
CA GLN A 72 -1.69 -13.57 -7.97
C GLN A 72 -3.02 -13.63 -7.21
N SER A 73 -3.54 -12.50 -6.72
CA SER A 73 -4.82 -12.48 -5.99
C SER A 73 -6.01 -12.64 -6.93
N SER A 74 -6.98 -13.44 -6.50
CA SER A 74 -8.26 -13.59 -7.20
C SER A 74 -8.97 -12.25 -7.36
N VAL A 75 -9.66 -12.05 -8.46
CA VAL A 75 -10.52 -10.88 -8.66
C VAL A 75 -11.72 -10.95 -7.70
N TYR A 76 -12.00 -9.84 -7.00
CA TYR A 76 -13.15 -9.73 -6.12
C TYR A 76 -13.86 -8.41 -6.30
N ARG A 77 -15.08 -8.45 -6.86
CA ARG A 77 -15.85 -7.26 -7.26
C ARG A 77 -16.44 -6.47 -6.11
N ALA A 78 -16.55 -7.08 -4.93
CA ALA A 78 -17.08 -6.43 -3.73
C ALA A 78 -15.97 -5.89 -2.82
N LEU A 79 -14.81 -5.56 -3.37
CA LEU A 79 -13.69 -4.99 -2.63
C LEU A 79 -14.12 -3.74 -1.88
N THR A 80 -13.85 -3.74 -0.58
CA THR A 80 -13.92 -2.60 0.34
C THR A 80 -12.68 -2.62 1.23
N PHE A 81 -12.40 -1.51 1.91
CA PHE A 81 -11.30 -1.51 2.88
C PHE A 81 -11.50 -2.51 4.01
N PRO A 82 -12.72 -2.62 4.63
CA PRO A 82 -12.97 -3.65 5.64
C PRO A 82 -12.85 -5.08 5.11
N SER A 83 -13.36 -5.38 3.91
CA SER A 83 -13.27 -6.75 3.38
C SER A 83 -11.83 -7.18 3.11
N PHE A 84 -10.96 -6.26 2.67
CA PHE A 84 -9.56 -6.57 2.50
C PHE A 84 -8.81 -6.68 3.84
N ALA A 85 -9.22 -5.93 4.86
CA ALA A 85 -8.70 -6.11 6.22
C ALA A 85 -9.02 -7.53 6.76
N ASP A 86 -10.22 -8.04 6.50
CA ASP A 86 -10.59 -9.42 6.84
C ASP A 86 -9.74 -10.45 6.07
N ASP A 87 -9.53 -10.24 4.77
CA ASP A 87 -8.66 -11.10 3.96
C ASP A 87 -7.21 -11.13 4.50
N VAL A 88 -6.68 -9.98 4.96
CA VAL A 88 -5.34 -9.91 5.57
C VAL A 88 -5.27 -10.67 6.89
N VAL A 89 -6.30 -10.60 7.73
CA VAL A 89 -6.34 -11.39 8.98
C VAL A 89 -6.38 -12.88 8.65
N ALA A 90 -7.21 -13.31 7.70
CA ALA A 90 -7.26 -14.69 7.26
C ALA A 90 -5.90 -15.18 6.70
N MET A 91 -5.17 -14.32 6.00
CA MET A 91 -3.79 -14.58 5.55
C MET A 91 -2.84 -14.79 6.75
N LEU A 92 -2.89 -13.92 7.76
CA LEU A 92 -2.05 -14.04 8.95
C LEU A 92 -2.33 -15.34 9.69
N ASP A 93 -3.60 -15.71 9.84
CA ASP A 93 -4.03 -16.94 10.50
C ASP A 93 -3.54 -18.18 9.72
N ALA A 94 -3.67 -18.19 8.41
CA ALA A 94 -3.17 -19.27 7.55
C ALA A 94 -1.62 -19.39 7.58
N LEU A 95 -0.91 -18.32 7.88
CA LEU A 95 0.54 -18.31 8.07
C LEU A 95 0.96 -18.65 9.51
N GLY A 96 0.02 -18.94 10.42
CA GLY A 96 0.28 -19.24 11.82
C GLY A 96 0.67 -18.02 12.66
N ILE A 97 0.41 -16.79 12.18
CA ILE A 97 0.74 -15.54 12.88
C ILE A 97 -0.49 -15.09 13.67
N GLY A 98 -0.63 -15.59 14.89
CA GLY A 98 -1.78 -15.31 15.78
C GLY A 98 -1.65 -14.01 16.58
N GLY A 99 -0.44 -13.51 16.80
CA GLY A 99 -0.18 -12.28 17.56
C GLY A 99 -0.36 -10.98 16.75
N PRO A 100 -0.26 -9.82 17.44
CA PRO A 100 -0.32 -8.53 16.76
C PRO A 100 0.93 -8.29 15.91
N VAL A 101 0.74 -7.65 14.76
CA VAL A 101 1.78 -7.33 13.76
C VAL A 101 1.99 -5.84 13.62
N GLY A 102 3.11 -5.43 13.04
CA GLY A 102 3.26 -4.09 12.51
C GLY A 102 2.45 -3.90 11.23
N VAL A 103 1.97 -2.69 10.98
CA VAL A 103 1.35 -2.38 9.69
C VAL A 103 2.02 -1.18 9.05
N MET A 104 2.27 -1.24 7.76
CA MET A 104 2.76 -0.12 6.96
C MET A 104 1.88 0.04 5.72
N GLY A 105 1.73 1.27 5.26
CA GLY A 105 1.03 1.51 4.00
C GLY A 105 1.53 2.76 3.29
N TRP A 106 1.79 2.61 2.00
CA TRP A 106 2.17 3.73 1.15
C TRP A 106 0.99 4.22 0.33
N SER A 107 0.79 5.56 0.28
CA SER A 107 -0.27 6.19 -0.51
C SER A 107 -1.66 5.65 -0.13
N VAL A 108 -2.45 5.09 -1.07
CA VAL A 108 -3.73 4.42 -0.77
C VAL A 108 -3.55 3.20 0.14
N GLY A 109 -2.38 2.57 0.11
CA GLY A 109 -2.05 1.48 1.03
C GLY A 109 -2.13 1.89 2.50
N GLY A 110 -1.87 3.18 2.82
CA GLY A 110 -2.06 3.69 4.17
C GLY A 110 -3.53 3.70 4.61
N VAL A 111 -4.47 3.90 3.69
CA VAL A 111 -5.91 3.76 4.01
C VAL A 111 -6.27 2.30 4.31
N HIS A 112 -5.66 1.33 3.60
CA HIS A 112 -5.81 -0.09 3.91
C HIS A 112 -5.17 -0.47 5.26
N ALA A 113 -4.00 0.09 5.59
CA ALA A 113 -3.38 -0.10 6.89
C ALA A 113 -4.25 0.44 8.03
N LEU A 114 -4.84 1.64 7.85
CA LEU A 114 -5.80 2.20 8.80
C LEU A 114 -7.05 1.34 8.96
N ALA A 115 -7.59 0.81 7.86
CA ALA A 115 -8.75 -0.08 7.90
C ALA A 115 -8.46 -1.36 8.68
N LEU A 116 -7.28 -1.96 8.49
CA LEU A 116 -6.85 -3.13 9.26
C LEU A 116 -6.73 -2.80 10.75
N ALA A 117 -6.09 -1.68 11.10
CA ALA A 117 -5.91 -1.27 12.49
C ALA A 117 -7.22 -0.90 13.20
N ALA A 118 -8.16 -0.27 12.48
CA ALA A 118 -9.48 0.10 13.03
C ALA A 118 -10.38 -1.14 13.23
N ARG A 119 -10.41 -2.04 12.25
CA ARG A 119 -11.30 -3.18 12.25
C ARG A 119 -10.80 -4.34 13.13
N HIS A 120 -9.51 -4.53 13.21
CA HIS A 120 -8.87 -5.62 13.95
C HIS A 120 -7.80 -5.08 14.92
N PRO A 121 -8.18 -4.26 15.92
CA PRO A 121 -7.22 -3.58 16.79
C PRO A 121 -6.31 -4.55 17.57
N ALA A 122 -6.82 -5.72 17.94
CA ALA A 122 -6.03 -6.77 18.62
C ALA A 122 -4.94 -7.40 17.72
N ARG A 123 -5.02 -7.22 16.40
CA ARG A 123 -4.07 -7.77 15.43
C ARG A 123 -2.99 -6.78 15.00
N VAL A 124 -3.02 -5.54 15.49
CA VAL A 124 -2.08 -4.47 15.10
C VAL A 124 -1.40 -3.91 16.33
N ALA A 125 -0.07 -4.07 16.41
CA ALA A 125 0.75 -3.55 17.49
C ALA A 125 1.13 -2.08 17.31
N ALA A 126 1.49 -1.70 16.08
CA ALA A 126 1.88 -0.34 15.71
C ALA A 126 1.77 -0.15 14.20
N GLY A 127 1.75 1.10 13.73
CA GLY A 127 1.67 1.37 12.30
C GLY A 127 2.49 2.56 11.81
N GLN A 128 2.82 2.53 10.51
CA GLN A 128 3.46 3.64 9.81
C GLN A 128 2.72 3.96 8.51
N LEU A 129 2.43 5.23 8.31
CA LEU A 129 1.74 5.76 7.15
C LEU A 129 2.73 6.56 6.29
N LEU A 130 3.00 6.08 5.08
CA LEU A 130 4.05 6.59 4.20
C LEU A 130 3.40 7.37 3.05
N SER A 131 3.53 8.69 3.02
CA SER A 131 2.85 9.57 2.04
C SER A 131 1.38 9.19 1.84
N THR A 132 0.69 8.91 2.94
CA THR A 132 -0.68 8.36 2.92
C THR A 132 -1.69 9.38 2.45
N CYS A 133 -2.57 8.96 1.57
CA CYS A 133 -3.71 9.76 1.13
C CYS A 133 -4.90 9.68 2.12
N LEU A 134 -5.87 10.57 1.92
CA LEU A 134 -7.16 10.47 2.62
C LEU A 134 -8.14 9.58 1.85
N PRO A 135 -9.11 8.93 2.50
CA PRO A 135 -10.20 8.24 1.82
C PRO A 135 -11.04 9.24 1.01
N LEU A 136 -11.04 9.12 -0.32
CA LEU A 136 -11.76 10.07 -1.18
C LEU A 136 -13.28 10.06 -0.95
N GLY A 137 -13.82 8.93 -0.51
CA GLY A 137 -15.24 8.74 -0.23
C GLY A 137 -15.68 9.20 1.15
N GLU A 138 -14.78 9.60 2.01
CA GLU A 138 -15.09 10.06 3.36
C GLU A 138 -15.62 11.50 3.35
N ARG A 139 -16.80 11.71 3.93
CA ARG A 139 -17.43 13.02 3.95
C ARG A 139 -16.61 14.08 4.70
N ALA A 140 -16.02 13.71 5.82
CA ALA A 140 -15.19 14.61 6.63
C ALA A 140 -13.89 15.01 5.89
N ALA A 141 -13.25 14.07 5.19
CA ALA A 141 -12.05 14.33 4.42
C ALA A 141 -12.28 15.16 3.15
N TYR A 142 -13.52 15.21 2.64
CA TYR A 142 -13.83 15.84 1.34
C TYR A 142 -13.39 17.30 1.25
N HIS A 143 -13.48 18.06 2.34
CA HIS A 143 -13.07 19.48 2.37
C HIS A 143 -11.56 19.67 2.22
N HIS A 144 -10.78 18.69 2.63
CA HIS A 144 -9.31 18.68 2.53
C HIS A 144 -8.80 18.23 1.15
N LEU A 145 -9.69 17.68 0.30
CA LEU A 145 -9.29 17.25 -1.04
C LEU A 145 -9.08 18.43 -1.98
N SER A 146 -8.01 18.38 -2.78
CA SER A 146 -7.80 19.35 -3.86
C SER A 146 -8.89 19.23 -4.93
N PRO A 147 -9.12 20.28 -5.75
CA PRO A 147 -10.06 20.23 -6.86
C PRO A 147 -9.82 19.04 -7.81
N LEU A 148 -8.55 18.68 -8.04
CA LEU A 148 -8.18 17.52 -8.87
C LEU A 148 -8.74 16.21 -8.28
N TRP A 149 -8.51 15.96 -6.99
CA TRP A 149 -8.99 14.73 -6.35
C TRP A 149 -10.52 14.66 -6.29
N LYS A 150 -11.20 15.81 -6.10
CA LYS A 150 -12.67 15.91 -6.19
C LYS A 150 -13.17 15.57 -7.59
N ALA A 151 -12.52 16.09 -8.63
CA ALA A 151 -12.85 15.80 -10.02
C ALA A 151 -12.61 14.33 -10.38
N LEU A 152 -11.47 13.75 -9.97
CA LEU A 152 -11.15 12.34 -10.19
C LEU A 152 -12.16 11.43 -9.51
N ARG A 153 -12.54 11.72 -8.26
CA ARG A 153 -13.59 10.98 -7.55
C ARG A 153 -14.92 11.05 -8.28
N TRP A 154 -15.34 12.26 -8.68
CA TRP A 154 -16.58 12.42 -9.44
C TRP A 154 -16.55 11.65 -10.74
N GLY A 155 -15.46 11.75 -11.52
CA GLY A 155 -15.28 11.00 -12.75
C GLY A 155 -15.31 9.48 -12.56
N GLN A 156 -14.68 8.98 -11.48
CA GLN A 156 -14.68 7.54 -11.15
C GLN A 156 -16.08 7.02 -10.85
N LEU A 157 -16.89 7.79 -10.15
CA LEU A 157 -18.26 7.39 -9.77
C LEU A 157 -19.26 7.57 -10.90
N SER A 158 -19.17 8.68 -11.67
CA SER A 158 -20.12 9.02 -12.72
C SER A 158 -19.85 8.33 -14.05
N PHE A 159 -18.57 8.09 -14.38
CA PHE A 159 -18.13 7.51 -15.66
C PHE A 159 -17.29 6.25 -15.45
N SER A 160 -17.70 5.39 -14.52
CA SER A 160 -16.96 4.20 -14.14
C SER A 160 -16.66 3.25 -15.31
N TRP A 161 -17.56 3.18 -16.31
CA TRP A 161 -17.36 2.38 -17.52
C TRP A 161 -16.18 2.90 -18.37
N LEU A 162 -15.99 4.24 -18.46
CA LEU A 162 -14.87 4.85 -19.18
C LEU A 162 -13.55 4.57 -18.44
N ASN A 163 -13.54 4.72 -17.13
CA ASN A 163 -12.35 4.40 -16.32
C ASN A 163 -11.99 2.91 -16.42
N ARG A 164 -13.00 2.03 -16.48
CA ARG A 164 -12.75 0.59 -16.69
C ARG A 164 -12.06 0.32 -18.03
N THR A 165 -12.49 0.98 -19.11
CA THR A 165 -11.82 0.84 -20.41
C THR A 165 -10.41 1.42 -20.41
N THR A 166 -10.18 2.51 -19.68
CA THR A 166 -8.85 3.10 -19.49
C THR A 166 -7.92 2.14 -18.75
N PHE A 167 -8.35 1.54 -17.66
CA PHE A 167 -7.51 0.58 -16.93
C PHE A 167 -7.27 -0.70 -17.71
N LEU A 168 -8.25 -1.16 -18.51
CA LEU A 168 -8.05 -2.26 -19.45
C LEU A 168 -7.00 -1.91 -20.51
N TRP A 169 -7.04 -0.70 -21.05
CA TRP A 169 -6.04 -0.23 -22.01
C TRP A 169 -4.65 -0.16 -21.37
N LEU A 170 -4.55 0.44 -20.17
CA LEU A 170 -3.29 0.51 -19.40
C LEU A 170 -2.73 -0.89 -19.11
N SER A 171 -3.57 -1.84 -18.71
CA SER A 171 -3.16 -3.23 -18.50
C SER A 171 -2.52 -3.84 -19.77
N ARG A 172 -3.11 -3.58 -20.94
CA ARG A 172 -2.53 -4.03 -22.21
C ARG A 172 -1.18 -3.34 -22.51
N GLN A 173 -1.05 -2.04 -22.15
CA GLN A 173 0.22 -1.34 -22.33
C GLN A 173 1.31 -1.91 -21.41
N TRP A 174 1.00 -2.15 -20.13
CA TRP A 174 1.92 -2.80 -19.21
C TRP A 174 2.35 -4.19 -19.67
N ALA A 175 1.41 -5.00 -20.17
CA ALA A 175 1.71 -6.34 -20.64
C ALA A 175 2.57 -6.37 -21.92
N ARG A 176 2.34 -5.43 -22.85
CA ARG A 176 3.01 -5.43 -24.17
C ARG A 176 4.26 -4.57 -24.22
N HIS A 177 4.27 -3.45 -23.49
CA HIS A 177 5.29 -2.41 -23.60
C HIS A 177 5.67 -1.84 -22.23
N PRO A 178 6.09 -2.67 -21.22
CA PRO A 178 6.30 -2.21 -19.84
C PRO A 178 7.29 -1.05 -19.75
N ASP A 179 8.41 -1.11 -20.50
CA ASP A 179 9.41 -0.05 -20.48
C ASP A 179 8.97 1.27 -21.10
N ARG A 180 8.13 1.22 -22.11
CA ARG A 180 7.53 2.44 -22.70
C ARG A 180 6.48 3.02 -21.77
N THR A 181 5.70 2.15 -21.12
CA THR A 181 4.64 2.55 -20.21
C THR A 181 5.21 3.24 -18.98
N ILE A 182 6.21 2.65 -18.30
CA ILE A 182 6.87 3.31 -17.16
C ILE A 182 7.53 4.63 -17.57
N ALA A 183 8.18 4.69 -18.75
CA ALA A 183 8.80 5.90 -19.24
C ALA A 183 7.77 7.02 -19.51
N TRP A 184 6.57 6.66 -19.99
CA TRP A 184 5.47 7.60 -20.18
C TRP A 184 4.96 8.11 -18.83
N PHE A 185 4.73 7.25 -17.84
CA PHE A 185 4.33 7.65 -16.49
C PHE A 185 5.35 8.60 -15.85
N ILE A 186 6.66 8.30 -15.95
CA ILE A 186 7.72 9.17 -15.42
C ILE A 186 7.65 10.58 -16.02
N ARG A 187 7.28 10.73 -17.30
CA ARG A 187 7.15 12.07 -17.92
C ARG A 187 6.03 12.89 -17.28
N LEU A 188 4.96 12.23 -16.82
CA LEU A 188 3.79 12.89 -16.23
C LEU A 188 3.94 13.17 -14.74
N MET A 189 4.91 12.55 -14.07
CA MET A 189 5.13 12.73 -12.63
C MET A 189 5.65 14.12 -12.28
N PHE A 190 5.49 14.51 -11.02
CA PHE A 190 6.11 15.71 -10.47
C PHE A 190 7.63 15.56 -10.38
N PRO A 191 8.39 16.66 -10.28
CA PRO A 191 9.86 16.62 -10.35
C PRO A 191 10.51 15.70 -9.30
N ALA A 192 10.06 15.75 -8.05
CA ALA A 192 10.62 14.94 -6.97
C ALA A 192 10.43 13.44 -7.23
N GLU A 193 9.23 13.04 -7.67
CA GLU A 193 8.91 11.65 -8.01
C GLU A 193 9.71 11.14 -9.21
N LYS A 194 9.97 12.01 -10.20
CA LYS A 194 10.77 11.62 -11.40
C LYS A 194 12.16 11.12 -11.03
N ILE A 195 12.81 11.76 -10.07
CA ILE A 195 14.16 11.40 -9.64
C ILE A 195 14.16 10.01 -9.03
N VAL A 196 13.31 9.79 -8.04
CA VAL A 196 13.20 8.51 -7.33
C VAL A 196 12.76 7.39 -8.27
N THR A 197 11.71 7.63 -9.09
CA THR A 197 11.18 6.62 -10.02
C THR A 197 12.21 6.21 -11.07
N ARG A 198 13.09 7.11 -11.52
CA ARG A 198 14.17 6.75 -12.45
C ARG A 198 15.19 5.83 -11.80
N ARG A 199 15.54 6.07 -10.53
CA ARG A 199 16.48 5.24 -9.76
C ARG A 199 15.92 3.83 -9.52
N TRP A 200 14.64 3.75 -9.15
CA TRP A 200 13.93 2.51 -8.82
C TRP A 200 13.09 1.97 -9.98
N ARG A 201 13.43 2.37 -11.22
CA ARG A 201 12.59 2.11 -12.41
C ARG A 201 12.26 0.63 -12.60
N ALA A 202 13.22 -0.28 -12.45
CA ALA A 202 12.99 -1.71 -12.65
C ALA A 202 11.98 -2.25 -11.63
N LEU A 203 12.19 -1.95 -10.35
CA LEU A 203 11.31 -2.34 -9.26
C LEU A 203 9.88 -1.86 -9.49
N LEU A 204 9.71 -0.56 -9.75
CA LEU A 204 8.39 0.06 -9.93
C LEU A 204 7.70 -0.39 -11.22
N ARG A 205 8.46 -0.65 -12.29
CA ARG A 205 7.93 -1.23 -13.53
C ARG A 205 7.33 -2.62 -13.26
N ASP A 206 8.05 -3.47 -12.55
CA ASP A 206 7.63 -4.85 -12.29
C ASP A 206 6.45 -4.88 -11.29
N ALA A 207 6.49 -4.02 -10.27
CA ALA A 207 5.38 -3.86 -9.33
C ALA A 207 4.10 -3.36 -9.99
N ALA A 208 4.19 -2.33 -10.84
CA ALA A 208 3.04 -1.83 -11.59
C ALA A 208 2.54 -2.83 -12.64
N GLY A 209 3.44 -3.58 -13.30
CA GLY A 209 3.07 -4.65 -14.21
C GLY A 209 2.18 -5.70 -13.53
N ALA A 210 2.52 -6.11 -12.31
CA ALA A 210 1.70 -6.99 -11.49
C ALA A 210 0.43 -6.29 -10.99
N GLY A 211 0.49 -5.00 -10.66
CA GLY A 211 -0.67 -4.17 -10.28
C GLY A 211 -1.75 -4.16 -11.33
N PHE A 212 -1.37 -4.05 -12.60
CA PHE A 212 -2.29 -4.05 -13.74
C PHE A 212 -2.60 -5.45 -14.32
N ALA A 213 -2.30 -6.53 -13.59
CA ALA A 213 -2.74 -7.88 -13.93
C ALA A 213 -4.28 -7.97 -14.09
N HIS A 214 -4.78 -9.12 -14.51
CA HIS A 214 -6.22 -9.40 -14.64
C HIS A 214 -6.99 -8.30 -15.39
N HIS A 215 -6.39 -7.81 -16.49
CA HIS A 215 -6.98 -6.77 -17.34
C HIS A 215 -7.23 -5.43 -16.61
N GLY A 216 -6.41 -5.11 -15.59
CA GLY A 216 -6.54 -3.89 -14.79
C GLY A 216 -7.75 -3.88 -13.84
N ARG A 217 -8.34 -5.06 -13.62
CA ARG A 217 -9.56 -5.18 -12.82
C ARG A 217 -9.32 -4.79 -11.36
N GLY A 218 -8.21 -5.25 -10.76
CA GLY A 218 -7.86 -4.93 -9.38
C GLY A 218 -7.72 -3.42 -9.16
N VAL A 219 -7.03 -2.72 -10.06
CA VAL A 219 -6.88 -1.25 -10.00
C VAL A 219 -8.22 -0.54 -10.11
N PHE A 220 -9.12 -1.03 -10.98
CA PHE A 220 -10.47 -0.46 -11.11
C PHE A 220 -11.29 -0.64 -9.83
N ASP A 221 -11.29 -1.84 -9.25
CA ASP A 221 -12.07 -2.14 -8.03
C ASP A 221 -11.50 -1.39 -6.82
N ASP A 222 -10.16 -1.23 -6.73
CA ASP A 222 -9.49 -0.42 -5.72
C ASP A 222 -9.86 1.08 -5.84
N ALA A 223 -9.88 1.62 -7.05
CA ALA A 223 -10.37 2.99 -7.30
C ALA A 223 -11.83 3.18 -6.89
N GLN A 224 -12.69 2.17 -7.12
CA GLN A 224 -14.08 2.21 -6.68
C GLN A 224 -14.19 2.21 -5.14
N ALA A 225 -13.42 1.35 -4.46
CA ALA A 225 -13.38 1.28 -3.00
C ALA A 225 -12.91 2.62 -2.40
N TRP A 226 -11.85 3.21 -2.97
CA TRP A 226 -11.28 4.48 -2.49
C TRP A 226 -12.25 5.67 -2.65
N CYS A 227 -13.06 5.69 -3.73
CA CYS A 227 -14.02 6.76 -4.00
C CYS A 227 -15.34 6.63 -3.22
N ARG A 228 -15.63 5.47 -2.63
CA ARG A 228 -16.83 5.19 -1.83
C ARG A 228 -16.57 5.45 -0.34
N PRO A 229 -17.62 5.51 0.50
CA PRO A 229 -17.44 5.57 1.96
C PRO A 229 -16.50 4.47 2.44
N PRO A 230 -15.50 4.79 3.29
CA PRO A 230 -14.43 3.84 3.63
C PRO A 230 -14.89 2.63 4.44
N GLY A 231 -16.03 2.69 5.12
CA GLY A 231 -16.60 1.60 5.90
C GLY A 231 -15.91 1.40 7.26
N PHE A 232 -15.07 2.32 7.68
CA PHE A 232 -14.43 2.41 9.01
C PHE A 232 -14.20 3.88 9.36
N ARG A 233 -13.87 4.16 10.61
CA ARG A 233 -13.51 5.50 11.09
C ARG A 233 -12.04 5.51 11.52
N ILE A 234 -11.32 6.57 11.16
CA ILE A 234 -9.89 6.73 11.50
C ILE A 234 -9.70 6.79 13.02
N GLU A 235 -10.66 7.35 13.73
CA GLU A 235 -10.65 7.46 15.20
C GLU A 235 -10.82 6.10 15.93
N GLU A 236 -11.17 5.05 15.22
CA GLU A 236 -11.25 3.67 15.77
C GLU A 236 -9.87 2.99 15.86
N VAL A 237 -8.84 3.59 15.25
CA VAL A 237 -7.47 3.08 15.32
C VAL A 237 -6.91 3.25 16.73
N GLN A 238 -6.60 2.13 17.38
CA GLN A 238 -6.06 2.11 18.75
C GLN A 238 -4.54 1.99 18.79
N ALA A 239 -3.95 1.37 17.76
CA ALA A 239 -2.52 1.17 17.66
C ALA A 239 -1.76 2.51 17.50
N PRO A 240 -0.58 2.68 18.13
CA PRO A 240 0.24 3.86 17.91
C PRO A 240 0.66 3.96 16.44
N MET A 241 0.36 5.10 15.82
CA MET A 241 0.67 5.36 14.42
C MET A 241 1.81 6.38 14.30
N ARG A 242 2.59 6.31 13.23
CA ARG A 242 3.62 7.27 12.81
C ARG A 242 3.36 7.68 11.37
N LEU A 243 3.53 8.96 11.07
CA LEU A 243 3.32 9.50 9.72
C LEU A 243 4.66 9.97 9.13
N TRP A 244 4.97 9.50 7.94
CA TRP A 244 6.10 9.95 7.14
C TRP A 244 5.58 10.62 5.88
N HIS A 245 5.98 11.87 5.63
CA HIS A 245 5.50 12.59 4.44
C HIS A 245 6.58 13.50 3.86
N GLY A 246 6.59 13.62 2.53
CA GLY A 246 7.52 14.51 1.83
C GLY A 246 6.97 15.92 1.71
N GLN A 247 7.78 16.95 2.01
CA GLN A 247 7.36 18.34 1.85
C GLN A 247 7.19 18.74 0.37
N ALA A 248 7.85 18.03 -0.56
CA ALA A 248 7.73 18.23 -2.00
C ALA A 248 6.76 17.22 -2.66
N ASP A 249 5.88 16.56 -1.88
CA ASP A 249 4.87 15.64 -2.41
C ASP A 249 3.86 16.41 -3.27
N GLY A 250 3.97 16.22 -4.59
CA GLY A 250 3.06 16.83 -5.57
C GLY A 250 1.81 16.00 -5.83
N VAL A 251 1.80 14.73 -5.38
CA VAL A 251 0.66 13.83 -5.56
C VAL A 251 -0.35 14.05 -4.43
N TRP A 252 0.13 14.09 -3.19
CA TRP A 252 -0.70 14.28 -2.03
C TRP A 252 -0.17 15.41 -1.14
N ALA A 253 -0.90 16.52 -1.12
CA ALA A 253 -0.45 17.77 -0.48
C ALA A 253 -0.10 17.57 1.00
N PRO A 254 1.10 18.02 1.45
CA PRO A 254 1.50 17.92 2.86
C PRO A 254 0.54 18.61 3.83
N SER A 255 -0.25 19.58 3.35
CA SER A 255 -1.28 20.27 4.13
C SER A 255 -2.38 19.35 4.68
N ASN A 256 -2.53 18.14 4.14
CA ASN A 256 -3.50 17.16 4.63
C ASN A 256 -3.00 16.36 5.85
N ILE A 257 -1.70 16.41 6.15
CA ILE A 257 -1.09 15.58 7.18
C ILE A 257 -1.50 16.02 8.60
N PRO A 258 -1.56 17.32 8.95
CA PRO A 258 -2.06 17.74 10.25
C PRO A 258 -3.48 17.21 10.54
N TYR A 259 -4.38 17.27 9.55
CA TYR A 259 -5.73 16.72 9.68
C TYR A 259 -5.73 15.22 9.98
N LEU A 260 -4.91 14.44 9.26
CA LEU A 260 -4.80 13.00 9.50
C LEU A 260 -4.18 12.70 10.87
N ALA A 261 -3.13 13.42 11.25
CA ALA A 261 -2.45 13.26 12.52
C ALA A 261 -3.37 13.55 13.72
N GLU A 262 -4.17 14.62 13.65
CA GLU A 262 -5.15 14.97 14.66
C GLU A 262 -6.18 13.86 14.86
N ARG A 263 -6.72 13.30 13.78
CA ARG A 263 -7.69 12.19 13.82
C ARG A 263 -7.10 10.89 14.38
N LEU A 264 -5.80 10.76 14.35
CA LEU A 264 -5.05 9.66 14.96
C LEU A 264 -4.53 10.01 16.36
N GLY A 265 -5.25 10.88 17.09
CA GLY A 265 -4.91 11.24 18.47
C GLY A 265 -3.61 12.03 18.62
N GLY A 266 -3.23 12.82 17.62
CA GLY A 266 -1.96 13.55 17.61
C GLY A 266 -0.77 12.69 17.21
N ALA A 267 -0.95 11.77 16.30
CA ALA A 267 0.12 10.87 15.84
C ALA A 267 1.36 11.67 15.39
N PRO A 268 2.57 11.30 15.82
CA PRO A 268 3.81 11.97 15.42
C PRO A 268 4.02 11.96 13.90
N VAL A 269 4.44 13.12 13.39
CA VAL A 269 4.66 13.35 11.96
C VAL A 269 6.13 13.62 11.69
N ARG A 270 6.70 12.93 10.72
CA ARG A 270 8.02 13.20 10.17
C ARG A 270 7.88 13.77 8.76
N LEU A 271 8.05 15.10 8.65
CA LEU A 271 8.07 15.80 7.37
C LEU A 271 9.50 15.87 6.84
N LEU A 272 9.73 15.33 5.65
CA LEU A 272 11.06 15.26 5.02
C LEU A 272 11.23 16.36 3.97
N PRO A 273 12.17 17.30 4.18
CA PRO A 273 12.45 18.36 3.22
C PRO A 273 12.85 17.79 1.85
N ALA A 274 12.43 18.47 0.78
CA ALA A 274 12.75 18.14 -0.62
C ALA A 274 12.36 16.72 -1.10
N GLN A 275 11.72 15.92 -0.28
CA GLN A 275 11.23 14.59 -0.66
C GLN A 275 9.79 14.62 -1.14
N GLY A 276 9.47 13.75 -2.10
CA GLY A 276 8.16 13.62 -2.71
C GLY A 276 7.38 12.41 -2.20
N HIS A 277 6.41 11.97 -3.00
CA HIS A 277 5.47 10.90 -2.68
C HIS A 277 6.13 9.52 -2.47
N MET A 278 7.26 9.27 -3.15
CA MET A 278 7.98 7.99 -3.09
C MET A 278 9.09 7.97 -2.03
N LEU A 279 8.97 8.78 -0.98
CA LEU A 279 9.98 8.92 0.08
C LEU A 279 10.42 7.60 0.71
N TYR A 280 9.54 6.60 0.74
CA TYR A 280 9.82 5.32 1.40
C TYR A 280 10.99 4.58 0.75
N LEU A 281 11.18 4.70 -0.56
CA LEU A 281 12.28 4.07 -1.28
C LEU A 281 13.65 4.62 -0.89
N GLU A 282 13.72 5.89 -0.53
CA GLU A 282 14.97 6.57 -0.14
C GLU A 282 15.23 6.52 1.38
N ASN A 283 14.19 6.22 2.19
CA ASN A 283 14.28 6.20 3.65
C ASN A 283 14.00 4.83 4.25
N TRP A 284 14.08 3.78 3.44
CA TRP A 284 13.64 2.44 3.81
C TRP A 284 14.27 1.93 5.11
N THR A 285 15.58 2.13 5.29
CA THR A 285 16.30 1.76 6.50
C THR A 285 15.72 2.44 7.75
N ALA A 286 15.58 3.76 7.72
CA ALA A 286 15.08 4.52 8.86
C ALA A 286 13.61 4.19 9.20
N ILE A 287 12.79 3.92 8.19
CA ILE A 287 11.40 3.48 8.35
C ILE A 287 11.34 2.13 9.06
N LEU A 288 12.16 1.16 8.63
CA LEU A 288 12.19 -0.17 9.25
C LEU A 288 12.81 -0.16 10.65
N GLU A 289 13.83 0.66 10.91
CA GLU A 289 14.41 0.83 12.24
C GLU A 289 13.39 1.41 13.23
N GLU A 290 12.63 2.42 12.82
CA GLU A 290 11.53 2.95 13.63
C GLU A 290 10.45 1.89 13.86
N MET A 291 10.03 1.15 12.83
CA MET A 291 9.06 0.07 12.97
C MET A 291 9.54 -1.01 13.95
N ALA A 292 10.79 -1.43 13.85
CA ALA A 292 11.38 -2.43 14.74
C ALA A 292 11.35 -1.97 16.22
N GLY A 293 11.54 -0.68 16.45
CA GLY A 293 11.46 -0.08 17.79
C GLY A 293 10.04 0.07 18.35
N LEU A 294 9.02 0.10 17.47
CA LEU A 294 7.61 0.17 17.87
C LEU A 294 7.01 -1.21 18.21
N LEU A 295 7.58 -2.27 17.67
CA LEU A 295 7.08 -3.62 17.87
C LEU A 295 7.63 -4.21 19.17
N PRO A 296 6.82 -4.97 19.94
CA PRO A 296 7.30 -5.68 21.11
C PRO A 296 8.45 -6.62 20.74
N VAL A 297 9.44 -6.71 21.63
CA VAL A 297 10.51 -7.72 21.53
C VAL A 297 9.88 -9.07 21.85
N SER A 298 9.96 -10.02 20.94
CA SER A 298 9.46 -11.40 21.10
C SER A 298 10.32 -12.20 22.08
#